data_693ec736b91e2fcf73b499db5286dced
#
_entry.id   693ec736b91e2fcf73b499db5286dced
#
_cell.length_a   1.000
_cell.length_b   1.000
_cell.length_c   1.000
_cell.angle_alpha   90.00
_cell.angle_beta   90.00
_cell.angle_gamma   90.00
#
_symmetry.space_group_name_H-M   'P 1'
#
loop_
_entity.id
_entity.type
_entity.pdbx_description
1 polymer ?
#
loop_
_entity_poly.entity_id
_entity_poly.type
_entity_poly.pdbx_seq_one_letter_code
_entity_poly.pdbx_strand_id
1 'polypeptide(L)'
;MIQQESRMKVADNSGAKEVLCIRVLGGTRRRYASIGDTVVVSVKHAAPNGGIKKGAVSKGVVVRTKKAVRRPDGSYIRFDDNAIVLLNANGEMRGTRIFGPVARELREKDFMKIVSLAHEVL
;
A
#
# COMPACT_ATOMS: atom_id res chain seq x y z
N MET A 1 -11.84 0.89 2.99
CA MET A 1 -11.34 1.12 1.62
C MET A 1 -10.67 2.47 1.55
N ILE A 2 -9.79 2.61 0.58
CA ILE A 2 -8.98 3.82 0.42
C ILE A 2 -9.59 4.69 -0.68
N GLN A 3 -9.69 5.98 -0.42
CA GLN A 3 -10.19 6.96 -1.38
C GLN A 3 -9.27 8.18 -1.37
N GLN A 4 -9.54 9.16 -2.24
CA GLN A 4 -8.82 10.43 -2.21
C GLN A 4 -8.86 11.02 -0.81
N GLU A 5 -7.71 11.57 -0.38
CA GLU A 5 -7.48 12.17 0.95
C GLU A 5 -7.45 11.18 2.11
N SER A 6 -7.54 9.89 1.87
CA SER A 6 -7.28 8.89 2.92
C SER A 6 -5.81 8.92 3.32
N ARG A 7 -5.54 8.87 4.62
CA ARG A 7 -4.18 8.76 5.14
C ARG A 7 -3.85 7.30 5.44
N MET A 8 -2.60 6.91 5.16
CA MET A 8 -2.15 5.55 5.32
C MET A 8 -0.75 5.51 5.89
N LYS A 9 -0.45 4.44 6.62
CA LYS A 9 0.91 4.14 7.04
C LYS A 9 1.69 3.52 5.89
N VAL A 10 2.99 3.69 5.91
CA VAL A 10 3.88 3.05 4.95
C VAL A 10 4.49 1.83 5.61
N ALA A 11 4.32 0.67 4.98
CA ALA A 11 4.73 -0.62 5.54
C ALA A 11 6.13 -1.06 5.08
N ASP A 12 6.89 -0.18 4.46
CA ASP A 12 8.23 -0.50 3.99
C ASP A 12 9.30 0.42 4.59
N ASN A 13 10.56 0.14 4.26
CA ASN A 13 11.70 0.91 4.74
C ASN A 13 12.19 1.97 3.75
N SER A 14 11.31 2.48 2.89
CA SER A 14 11.66 3.51 1.91
C SER A 14 11.99 4.86 2.53
N GLY A 15 11.61 5.07 3.79
CA GLY A 15 11.82 6.32 4.51
C GLY A 15 10.54 7.11 4.74
N ALA A 16 9.50 6.89 3.97
CA ALA A 16 8.20 7.50 4.22
C ALA A 16 7.51 6.80 5.39
N LYS A 17 6.78 7.56 6.20
CA LYS A 17 6.04 7.02 7.35
C LYS A 17 4.53 7.13 7.18
N GLU A 18 4.06 8.25 6.65
CA GLU A 18 2.64 8.49 6.42
C GLU A 18 2.45 9.15 5.07
N VAL A 19 1.43 8.74 4.36
CA VAL A 19 1.09 9.26 3.03
C VAL A 19 -0.39 9.59 2.95
N LEU A 20 -0.72 10.48 2.01
CA LEU A 20 -2.09 10.87 1.69
C LEU A 20 -2.41 10.37 0.28
N CYS A 21 -3.53 9.68 0.12
CA CYS A 21 -3.97 9.24 -1.20
C CYS A 21 -4.44 10.45 -2.02
N ILE A 22 -3.80 10.67 -3.17
CA ILE A 22 -4.17 11.73 -4.10
C ILE A 22 -5.15 11.20 -5.13
N ARG A 23 -4.91 9.99 -5.64
CA ARG A 23 -5.69 9.42 -6.73
C ARG A 23 -5.68 7.89 -6.68
N VAL A 24 -6.81 7.29 -7.01
CA VAL A 24 -6.93 5.85 -7.20
C VAL A 24 -6.78 5.54 -8.68
N LEU A 25 -5.81 4.69 -9.02
CA LEU A 25 -5.57 4.27 -10.40
C LEU A 25 -6.43 3.06 -10.76
N GLY A 26 -6.62 2.81 -12.03
CA GLY A 26 -7.30 1.61 -12.51
C GLY A 26 -8.58 1.85 -13.30
N GLY A 27 -8.75 3.04 -13.87
CA GLY A 27 -9.85 3.32 -14.78
C GLY A 27 -10.60 4.59 -14.49
N THR A 28 -11.46 4.97 -15.42
CA THR A 28 -12.28 6.18 -15.32
C THR A 28 -13.29 6.03 -14.18
N ARG A 29 -13.44 7.07 -13.36
CA ARG A 29 -14.38 7.14 -12.23
C ARG A 29 -14.12 6.18 -11.09
N ARG A 30 -12.94 5.61 -11.03
CA ARG A 30 -12.61 4.75 -9.90
C ARG A 30 -12.43 5.59 -8.64
N ARG A 31 -13.23 5.29 -7.60
CA ARG A 31 -13.25 6.06 -6.35
C ARG A 31 -12.48 5.40 -5.22
N TYR A 32 -12.49 4.08 -5.16
CA TYR A 32 -11.97 3.34 -4.00
C TYR A 32 -10.91 2.34 -4.40
N ALA A 33 -9.90 2.23 -3.55
CA ALA A 33 -8.87 1.20 -3.66
C ALA A 33 -9.02 0.20 -2.53
N SER A 34 -8.82 -1.06 -2.84
CA SER A 34 -8.73 -2.14 -1.88
C SER A 34 -7.34 -2.77 -1.94
N ILE A 35 -7.15 -3.88 -1.22
CA ILE A 35 -5.87 -4.59 -1.18
C ILE A 35 -5.45 -4.99 -2.59
N GLY A 36 -4.20 -4.70 -2.94
CA GLY A 36 -3.63 -5.00 -4.25
C GLY A 36 -3.85 -3.93 -5.30
N ASP A 37 -4.59 -2.88 -4.98
CA ASP A 37 -4.81 -1.77 -5.92
C ASP A 37 -3.69 -0.74 -5.80
N THR A 38 -3.36 -0.11 -6.92
CA THR A 38 -2.34 0.92 -6.99
C THR A 38 -2.96 2.30 -6.84
N VAL A 39 -2.32 3.14 -6.03
CA VAL A 39 -2.75 4.52 -5.80
C VAL A 39 -1.57 5.46 -5.97
N VAL A 40 -1.86 6.73 -6.22
CA VAL A 40 -0.86 7.81 -6.20
C VAL A 40 -0.98 8.49 -4.84
N VAL A 41 0.15 8.69 -4.18
CA VAL A 41 0.18 9.25 -2.83
C VAL A 41 1.19 10.40 -2.73
N SER A 42 0.94 11.28 -1.78
CA SER A 42 1.87 12.34 -1.36
C SER A 42 2.40 12.02 0.02
N VAL A 43 3.71 12.10 0.19
CA VAL A 43 4.36 11.81 1.47
C VAL A 43 4.11 12.97 2.43
N LYS A 44 3.49 12.69 3.58
CA LYS A 44 3.19 13.69 4.61
C LYS A 44 4.17 13.66 5.78
N HIS A 45 4.70 12.48 6.11
CA HIS A 45 5.74 12.33 7.12
C HIS A 45 6.80 11.37 6.60
N ALA A 46 8.06 11.74 6.76
CA ALA A 46 9.20 10.94 6.32
C ALA A 46 10.33 11.02 7.35
N ALA A 47 11.15 9.97 7.39
CA ALA A 47 12.36 9.96 8.21
C ALA A 47 13.35 10.99 7.66
N PRO A 48 14.06 11.76 8.54
CA PRO A 48 14.96 12.80 8.09
C PRO A 48 16.07 12.31 7.16
N ASN A 49 16.54 11.09 7.35
CA ASN A 49 17.63 10.49 6.57
C ASN A 49 17.12 9.42 5.60
N GLY A 50 15.84 9.38 5.34
CA GLY A 50 15.26 8.39 4.42
C GLY A 50 15.50 8.73 2.96
N GLY A 51 15.28 7.74 2.10
CA GLY A 51 15.43 7.88 0.65
C GLY A 51 14.33 8.67 -0.03
N ILE A 52 13.29 9.06 0.70
CA ILE A 52 12.17 9.83 0.17
C ILE A 52 11.89 11.01 1.10
N LYS A 53 11.54 12.15 0.52
CA LYS A 53 11.31 13.37 1.27
C LYS A 53 9.83 13.69 1.42
N LYS A 54 9.49 14.45 2.48
CA LYS A 54 8.16 14.99 2.67
C LYS A 54 7.74 15.80 1.44
N GLY A 55 6.51 15.62 0.99
CA GLY A 55 5.96 16.28 -0.18
C GLY A 55 6.19 15.53 -1.49
N ALA A 56 7.01 14.49 -1.50
CA ALA A 56 7.22 13.68 -2.70
C ALA A 56 5.93 12.97 -3.12
N VAL A 57 5.75 12.82 -4.43
CA VAL A 57 4.61 12.09 -5.00
C VAL A 57 5.12 10.75 -5.52
N SER A 58 4.43 9.68 -5.18
CA SER A 58 4.84 8.33 -5.56
C SER A 58 3.63 7.45 -5.79
N LYS A 59 3.82 6.35 -6.51
CA LYS A 59 2.84 5.29 -6.58
C LYS A 59 3.02 4.34 -5.40
N GLY A 60 1.94 3.68 -5.00
CA GLY A 60 1.99 2.68 -3.96
C GLY A 60 0.90 1.65 -4.17
N VAL A 61 1.08 0.47 -3.56
CA VAL A 61 0.10 -0.60 -3.57
C VAL A 61 -0.44 -0.80 -2.16
N VAL A 62 -1.75 -0.91 -2.03
CA VAL A 62 -2.41 -1.10 -0.74
C VAL A 62 -2.19 -2.55 -0.29
N VAL A 63 -1.60 -2.72 0.89
CA VAL A 63 -1.31 -4.05 1.45
C VAL A 63 -2.20 -4.42 2.63
N ARG A 64 -2.77 -3.42 3.33
CA ARG A 64 -3.67 -3.62 4.46
C ARG A 64 -4.80 -2.60 4.42
N THR A 65 -6.00 -3.01 4.83
CA THR A 65 -7.13 -2.09 5.00
C THR A 65 -7.85 -2.39 6.32
N LYS A 66 -8.36 -1.34 6.95
CA LYS A 66 -9.23 -1.48 8.13
C LYS A 66 -10.59 -2.07 7.75
N LYS A 67 -11.10 -1.72 6.58
CA LYS A 67 -12.36 -2.26 6.12
C LYS A 67 -12.18 -3.72 5.71
N ALA A 68 -13.10 -4.59 6.14
CA ALA A 68 -13.07 -6.00 5.80
C ALA A 68 -13.19 -6.21 4.28
N VAL A 69 -12.38 -7.11 3.76
CA VAL A 69 -12.40 -7.53 2.36
C VAL A 69 -12.91 -8.96 2.30
N ARG A 70 -13.93 -9.20 1.50
CA ARG A 70 -14.49 -10.53 1.33
C ARG A 70 -13.61 -11.34 0.38
N ARG A 71 -13.35 -12.59 0.76
CA ARG A 71 -12.61 -13.54 -0.06
C ARG A 71 -13.57 -14.49 -0.80
N PRO A 72 -13.09 -15.12 -1.89
CA PRO A 72 -13.94 -16.05 -2.68
C PRO A 72 -14.51 -17.21 -1.88
N ASP A 73 -13.84 -17.65 -0.82
CA ASP A 73 -14.32 -18.74 0.05
C ASP A 73 -15.38 -18.31 1.06
N GLY A 74 -15.78 -17.03 1.05
CA GLY A 74 -16.77 -16.48 1.98
C GLY A 74 -16.19 -15.93 3.27
N SER A 75 -14.88 -16.07 3.50
CA SER A 75 -14.22 -15.47 4.67
C SER A 75 -13.94 -13.99 4.42
N TYR A 76 -13.59 -13.28 5.51
CA TYR A 76 -13.24 -11.86 5.45
C TYR A 76 -11.90 -11.66 6.10
N ILE A 77 -11.16 -10.67 5.61
CA ILE A 77 -9.92 -10.22 6.24
C ILE A 77 -10.00 -8.72 6.49
N ARG A 78 -9.54 -8.29 7.65
CA ARG A 78 -9.37 -6.88 7.99
C ARG A 78 -8.14 -6.72 8.87
N PHE A 79 -7.57 -5.53 8.83
CA PHE A 79 -6.40 -5.19 9.62
C PHE A 79 -6.72 -4.02 10.55
N ASP A 80 -5.79 -3.71 11.45
CA ASP A 80 -5.96 -2.60 12.40
C ASP A 80 -5.66 -1.23 11.78
N ASP A 81 -5.02 -1.21 10.62
CA ASP A 81 -4.62 0.02 9.94
C ASP A 81 -4.78 -0.10 8.43
N ASN A 82 -4.67 1.04 7.76
CA ASN A 82 -4.50 1.11 6.31
C ASN A 82 -3.02 1.30 6.03
N ALA A 83 -2.44 0.45 5.21
CA ALA A 83 -1.02 0.53 4.91
C ALA A 83 -0.73 0.29 3.44
N ILE A 84 0.32 0.93 2.96
CA ILE A 84 0.78 0.77 1.58
C ILE A 84 2.27 0.49 1.54
N VAL A 85 2.70 -0.02 0.40
CA VAL A 85 4.11 -0.16 0.05
C VAL A 85 4.36 0.73 -1.16
N LEU A 86 5.41 1.57 -1.09
CA LEU A 86 5.72 2.50 -2.17
C LEU A 86 6.41 1.80 -3.33
N LEU A 87 6.06 2.24 -4.53
CA LEU A 87 6.59 1.68 -5.77
C LEU A 87 7.38 2.73 -6.54
N ASN A 88 8.36 2.27 -7.31
CA ASN A 88 9.04 3.08 -8.31
C ASN A 88 8.15 3.29 -9.54
N ALA A 89 8.58 4.17 -10.45
CA ALA A 89 7.85 4.43 -11.68
C ALA A 89 7.65 3.17 -12.54
N ASN A 90 8.56 2.20 -12.44
CA ASN A 90 8.48 0.92 -13.16
C ASN A 90 7.61 -0.14 -12.47
N GLY A 91 6.99 0.20 -11.35
CA GLY A 91 6.11 -0.72 -10.62
C GLY A 91 6.80 -1.63 -9.62
N GLU A 92 8.11 -1.49 -9.43
CA GLU A 92 8.84 -2.27 -8.44
C GLU A 92 8.87 -1.58 -7.07
N MET A 93 9.09 -2.36 -6.01
CA MET A 93 9.21 -1.81 -4.65
C MET A 93 10.37 -0.83 -4.53
N ARG A 94 10.12 0.29 -3.86
CA ARG A 94 11.19 1.23 -3.49
C ARG A 94 12.05 0.70 -2.36
N GLY A 95 11.40 0.09 -1.36
CA GLY A 95 12.08 -0.43 -0.19
C GLY A 95 12.57 -1.84 -0.40
N THR A 96 13.29 -2.34 0.61
CA THR A 96 13.83 -3.70 0.63
C THR A 96 13.22 -4.57 1.72
N ARG A 97 12.43 -3.97 2.63
CA ARG A 97 11.78 -4.65 3.75
C ARG A 97 10.30 -4.30 3.83
N ILE A 98 9.54 -5.24 4.38
CA ILE A 98 8.11 -5.06 4.66
C ILE A 98 7.90 -5.21 6.15
N PHE A 99 7.14 -4.29 6.75
CA PHE A 99 6.81 -4.32 8.17
C PHE A 99 5.34 -4.72 8.36
N GLY A 100 5.12 -5.69 9.24
CA GLY A 100 3.80 -6.19 9.56
C GLY A 100 3.24 -7.16 8.52
N PRO A 101 2.02 -7.66 8.76
CA PRO A 101 1.39 -8.62 7.85
C PRO A 101 0.92 -7.96 6.57
N VAL A 102 0.79 -8.77 5.53
CA VAL A 102 0.17 -8.36 4.27
C VAL A 102 -0.89 -9.40 3.89
N ALA A 103 -1.85 -9.01 3.06
CA ALA A 103 -2.87 -9.93 2.60
C ALA A 103 -2.36 -10.74 1.41
N ARG A 104 -2.77 -12.01 1.35
CA ARG A 104 -2.34 -12.91 0.26
C ARG A 104 -2.91 -12.55 -1.11
N GLU A 105 -3.90 -11.69 -1.18
CA GLU A 105 -4.46 -11.19 -2.44
C GLU A 105 -3.42 -10.49 -3.31
N LEU A 106 -2.33 -10.01 -2.71
CA LEU A 106 -1.22 -9.41 -3.46
C LEU A 106 -0.56 -10.40 -4.43
N ARG A 107 -0.60 -11.68 -4.12
CA ARG A 107 -0.05 -12.73 -5.01
C ARG A 107 -0.83 -12.79 -6.32
N GLU A 108 -2.15 -12.63 -6.25
CA GLU A 108 -3.02 -12.66 -7.43
C GLU A 108 -2.90 -11.40 -8.28
N LYS A 109 -2.38 -10.32 -7.70
CA LYS A 109 -2.20 -9.03 -8.37
C LYS A 109 -0.76 -8.83 -8.86
N ASP A 110 0.04 -9.89 -8.92
CA ASP A 110 1.43 -9.89 -9.40
C ASP A 110 2.43 -9.12 -8.52
N PHE A 111 2.15 -8.99 -7.24
CA PHE A 111 3.08 -8.39 -6.29
C PHE A 111 3.82 -9.46 -5.47
N MET A 112 4.40 -10.42 -6.18
CA MET A 112 5.07 -11.57 -5.55
C MET A 112 6.26 -11.17 -4.68
N LYS A 113 6.99 -10.13 -5.07
CA LYS A 113 8.14 -9.68 -4.29
C LYS A 113 7.72 -9.17 -2.92
N ILE A 114 6.60 -8.46 -2.84
CA ILE A 114 6.04 -8.00 -1.56
C ILE A 114 5.68 -9.18 -0.69
N VAL A 115 5.01 -10.17 -1.27
CA VAL A 115 4.61 -11.39 -0.55
C VAL A 115 5.83 -12.14 -0.02
N SER A 116 6.89 -12.25 -0.84
CA SER A 116 8.11 -12.96 -0.45
C SER A 116 8.90 -12.26 0.66
N LEU A 117 8.82 -10.94 0.74
CA LEU A 117 9.53 -10.15 1.76
C LEU A 117 8.73 -10.00 3.06
N ALA A 118 7.42 -10.21 3.02
CA ALA A 118 6.59 -10.07 4.22
C ALA A 118 6.84 -11.23 5.19
N HIS A 119 6.91 -10.89 6.49
CA HIS A 119 7.08 -11.91 7.54
C HIS A 119 5.83 -12.74 7.74
N GLU A 120 4.67 -12.17 7.49
CA GLU A 120 3.40 -12.85 7.67
C GLU A 120 2.47 -12.50 6.51
N VAL A 121 1.87 -13.52 5.89
CA VAL A 121 0.93 -13.36 4.79
C VAL A 121 -0.39 -13.98 5.23
N LEU A 122 -1.39 -13.16 5.36
CA LEU A 122 -2.72 -13.56 5.82
C LEU A 122 -3.71 -13.53 4.66
#